data_7c5161ceb6d42b8c42fa5f55e9a9ac74
#
_entry.id   7c5161ceb6d42b8c42fa5f55e9a9ac74
#
_cell.length_a   1.000
_cell.length_b   1.000
_cell.length_c   1.000
_cell.angle_alpha   90.00
_cell.angle_beta   90.00
_cell.angle_gamma   90.00
#
_symmetry.space_group_name_H-M   'P 1'
#
loop_
_entity.id
_entity.type
_entity.pdbx_description
1 polymer ?
#
loop_
_entity_poly.entity_id
_entity_poly.type
_entity_poly.pdbx_seq_one_letter_code
_entity_poly.pdbx_strand_id
1 'polypeptide(L)'
;MTEIFRERIVAVARTFIGTPYRHQGALKGVGCDCLGLIRGVWRELYGAEPEVPAPYAPDWAERTGRERLLEAAARHCGAALPLTDLRPGDLIVFRWRDGMAAKHAGIATPGDRFIHAYEQAAVLESPLVPAWRRRIAGVFRFTETF
;
A
#
# COMPACT_ATOMS: atom_id res chain seq x y z
N MET A 1 2.18 16.88 6.81
CA MET A 1 2.89 16.46 5.57
C MET A 1 2.82 17.57 4.54
N THR A 2 3.93 17.93 3.95
CA THR A 2 3.99 18.97 2.92
C THR A 2 3.50 18.41 1.57
N GLU A 3 3.08 19.31 0.69
CA GLU A 3 2.69 18.93 -0.67
C GLU A 3 3.88 18.35 -1.44
N ILE A 4 5.08 18.89 -1.23
CA ILE A 4 6.30 18.38 -1.85
C ILE A 4 6.55 16.93 -1.47
N PHE A 5 6.33 16.57 -0.21
CA PHE A 5 6.53 15.19 0.23
C PHE A 5 5.47 14.25 -0.37
N ARG A 6 4.22 14.72 -0.47
CA ARG A 6 3.16 13.95 -1.16
C ARG A 6 3.52 13.67 -2.61
N GLU A 7 3.97 14.67 -3.32
CA GLU A 7 4.40 14.52 -4.71
C GLU A 7 5.57 13.54 -4.83
N ARG A 8 6.49 13.57 -3.89
CA ARG A 8 7.62 12.63 -3.85
C ARG A 8 7.14 11.19 -3.64
N ILE A 9 6.21 10.96 -2.72
CA ILE A 9 5.65 9.62 -2.50
C ILE A 9 5.01 9.10 -3.79
N VAL A 10 4.19 9.91 -4.43
CA VAL A 10 3.53 9.54 -5.68
C VAL A 10 4.56 9.25 -6.78
N ALA A 11 5.58 10.10 -6.91
CA ALA A 11 6.63 9.92 -7.91
C ALA A 11 7.40 8.60 -7.67
N VAL A 12 7.75 8.32 -6.43
CA VAL A 12 8.43 7.06 -6.08
C VAL A 12 7.54 5.86 -6.40
N ALA A 13 6.27 5.90 -6.00
CA ALA A 13 5.33 4.81 -6.30
C ALA A 13 5.19 4.59 -7.80
N ARG A 14 5.14 5.65 -8.59
CA ARG A 14 5.04 5.55 -10.06
C ARG A 14 6.23 4.86 -10.70
N THR A 15 7.40 4.93 -10.09
CA THR A 15 8.57 4.24 -10.63
C THR A 15 8.43 2.71 -10.56
N PHE A 16 7.51 2.20 -9.76
CA PHE A 16 7.24 0.76 -9.65
C PHE A 16 6.26 0.25 -10.71
N ILE A 17 5.53 1.14 -11.39
CA ILE A 17 4.55 0.73 -12.41
C ILE A 17 5.22 -0.16 -13.46
N GLY A 18 4.58 -1.29 -13.76
CA GLY A 18 5.11 -2.28 -14.69
C GLY A 18 5.93 -3.39 -14.03
N THR A 19 6.27 -3.25 -12.76
CA THR A 19 6.92 -4.33 -12.01
C THR A 19 5.98 -5.53 -11.95
N PRO A 20 6.41 -6.74 -12.39
CA PRO A 20 5.55 -7.93 -12.35
C PRO A 20 5.10 -8.28 -10.94
N TYR A 21 3.89 -8.81 -10.80
CA TYR A 21 3.44 -9.32 -9.52
C TYR A 21 4.21 -10.59 -9.17
N ARG A 22 4.83 -10.62 -7.98
CA ARG A 22 5.52 -11.80 -7.46
C ARG A 22 5.29 -11.88 -5.96
N HIS A 23 4.74 -12.99 -5.52
CA HIS A 23 4.51 -13.25 -4.09
C HIS A 23 5.81 -13.08 -3.31
N GLN A 24 5.76 -12.29 -2.23
CA GLN A 24 6.88 -11.91 -1.37
C GLN A 24 7.97 -11.08 -2.06
N GLY A 25 7.81 -10.70 -3.31
CA GLY A 25 8.76 -9.84 -4.01
C GLY A 25 8.70 -8.41 -3.50
N ALA A 26 9.83 -7.72 -3.52
CA ALA A 26 9.95 -6.33 -3.07
C ALA A 26 11.01 -5.55 -3.87
N LEU A 27 11.26 -5.94 -5.13
CA LEU A 27 12.26 -5.32 -5.99
C LEU A 27 11.62 -4.68 -7.22
N LYS A 28 11.85 -3.38 -7.36
CA LYS A 28 11.38 -2.60 -8.52
C LYS A 28 11.86 -3.26 -9.82
N GLY A 29 10.95 -3.42 -10.79
CA GLY A 29 11.26 -3.97 -12.10
C GLY A 29 11.43 -5.48 -12.13
N VAL A 30 11.65 -6.12 -11.00
CA VAL A 30 11.88 -7.57 -10.91
C VAL A 30 10.62 -8.29 -10.46
N GLY A 31 10.02 -7.84 -9.38
CA GLY A 31 8.77 -8.41 -8.88
C GLY A 31 8.42 -7.89 -7.51
N CYS A 32 7.13 -7.65 -7.26
CA CYS A 32 6.63 -7.33 -5.94
C CYS A 32 5.17 -7.71 -5.80
N ASP A 33 4.76 -8.02 -4.56
CA ASP A 33 3.36 -8.09 -4.17
C ASP A 33 2.94 -6.77 -3.53
N CYS A 34 1.73 -6.70 -2.95
CA CYS A 34 1.26 -5.45 -2.37
C CYS A 34 2.12 -4.99 -1.19
N LEU A 35 2.56 -5.91 -0.34
CA LEU A 35 3.48 -5.57 0.76
C LEU A 35 4.84 -5.14 0.20
N GLY A 36 5.33 -5.84 -0.81
CA GLY A 36 6.60 -5.53 -1.45
C GLY A 36 6.63 -4.16 -2.10
N LEU A 37 5.51 -3.73 -2.70
CA LEU A 37 5.38 -2.38 -3.23
C LEU A 37 5.55 -1.34 -2.12
N ILE A 38 4.82 -1.49 -1.02
CA ILE A 38 4.89 -0.56 0.10
C ILE A 38 6.28 -0.57 0.74
N ARG A 39 6.88 -1.75 0.92
CA ARG A 39 8.25 -1.88 1.44
C ARG A 39 9.25 -1.18 0.53
N GLY A 40 9.12 -1.35 -0.78
CA GLY A 40 9.99 -0.72 -1.76
C GLY A 40 9.88 0.80 -1.76
N VAL A 41 8.67 1.32 -1.71
CA VAL A 41 8.44 2.77 -1.60
C VAL A 41 9.04 3.29 -0.29
N TRP A 42 8.83 2.56 0.80
CA TRP A 42 9.37 2.93 2.11
C TRP A 42 10.90 3.03 2.07
N ARG A 43 11.58 2.04 1.49
CA ARG A 43 13.04 2.08 1.36
C ARG A 43 13.53 3.32 0.61
N GLU A 44 12.85 3.68 -0.47
CA GLU A 44 13.26 4.84 -1.26
C GLU A 44 12.98 6.16 -0.55
N LEU A 45 11.94 6.22 0.28
CA LEU A 45 11.63 7.43 1.05
C LEU A 45 12.54 7.60 2.25
N TYR A 46 12.85 6.52 2.97
CA TYR A 46 13.49 6.60 4.28
C TYR A 46 14.86 5.93 4.33
N GLY A 47 15.29 5.25 3.30
CA GLY A 47 16.59 4.58 3.23
C GLY A 47 16.61 3.16 3.78
N ALA A 48 15.57 2.74 4.51
CA ALA A 48 15.48 1.39 5.07
C ALA A 48 14.02 1.00 5.18
N GLU A 49 13.76 -0.31 5.29
CA GLU A 49 12.41 -0.82 5.51
C GLU A 49 12.03 -0.68 6.99
N PRO A 50 10.73 -0.46 7.30
CA PRO A 50 10.29 -0.36 8.70
C PRO A 50 10.38 -1.71 9.40
N GLU A 51 10.06 -2.79 8.68
CA GLU A 51 10.22 -4.16 9.14
C GLU A 51 10.22 -5.08 7.92
N VAL A 52 10.91 -6.21 8.01
CA VAL A 52 10.91 -7.23 6.97
C VAL A 52 10.01 -8.36 7.46
N PRO A 53 8.89 -8.65 6.78
CA PRO A 53 8.00 -9.71 7.23
C PRO A 53 8.68 -11.08 7.11
N ALA A 54 8.35 -11.98 8.03
CA ALA A 54 8.71 -13.38 7.87
C ALA A 54 8.03 -13.94 6.62
N PRO A 55 8.53 -15.06 6.05
CA PRO A 55 7.85 -15.69 4.91
C PRO A 55 6.37 -15.94 5.21
N TYR A 56 5.52 -15.64 4.23
CA TYR A 56 4.07 -15.77 4.38
C TYR A 56 3.45 -16.46 3.17
N ALA A 57 2.34 -17.17 3.41
CA ALA A 57 1.58 -17.81 2.34
C ALA A 57 0.68 -16.78 1.64
N PRO A 58 0.24 -17.02 0.38
CA PRO A 58 -0.66 -16.10 -0.32
C PRO A 58 -1.98 -15.83 0.42
N ASP A 59 -2.42 -16.75 1.27
CA ASP A 59 -3.66 -16.65 2.03
C ASP A 59 -3.43 -16.23 3.50
N TRP A 60 -2.31 -15.58 3.79
CA TRP A 60 -1.89 -15.26 5.16
C TRP A 60 -2.94 -14.51 5.98
N ALA A 61 -3.69 -13.62 5.37
CA ALA A 61 -4.71 -12.83 6.07
C ALA A 61 -5.94 -13.67 6.38
N GLU A 62 -6.35 -14.53 5.46
CA GLU A 62 -7.51 -15.39 5.65
C GLU A 62 -7.26 -16.46 6.70
N ARG A 63 -6.03 -16.98 6.76
CA ARG A 63 -5.67 -18.07 7.68
C ARG A 63 -5.68 -17.66 9.14
N THR A 64 -5.25 -16.44 9.44
CA THR A 64 -5.12 -15.97 10.82
C THR A 64 -6.35 -15.22 11.31
N GLY A 65 -7.12 -14.62 10.41
CA GLY A 65 -8.22 -13.73 10.77
C GLY A 65 -7.80 -12.45 11.48
N ARG A 66 -6.51 -12.25 11.69
CA ARG A 66 -5.96 -11.10 12.39
C ARG A 66 -5.66 -9.95 11.43
N GLU A 67 -5.94 -8.73 11.86
CA GLU A 67 -5.73 -7.51 11.08
C GLU A 67 -4.25 -7.10 11.04
N ARG A 68 -3.37 -7.98 10.58
CA ARG A 68 -1.92 -7.77 10.58
C ARG A 68 -1.50 -6.56 9.75
N LEU A 69 -2.13 -6.36 8.60
CA LEU A 69 -1.78 -5.25 7.71
C LEU A 69 -2.19 -3.92 8.31
N LEU A 70 -3.42 -3.83 8.87
CA LEU A 70 -3.87 -2.62 9.55
C LEU A 70 -3.02 -2.31 10.78
N GLU A 71 -2.65 -3.34 11.54
CA GLU A 71 -1.79 -3.18 12.70
C GLU A 71 -0.40 -2.65 12.31
N ALA A 72 0.19 -3.18 11.25
CA ALA A 72 1.49 -2.72 10.77
C ALA A 72 1.41 -1.29 10.24
N ALA A 73 0.36 -0.96 9.49
CA ALA A 73 0.17 0.40 8.99
C ALA A 73 0.04 1.41 10.14
N ALA A 74 -0.75 1.08 11.17
CA ALA A 74 -0.89 1.93 12.35
C ALA A 74 0.42 2.06 13.12
N ARG A 75 1.19 0.99 13.21
CA ARG A 75 2.48 0.99 13.93
C ARG A 75 3.48 1.93 13.27
N HIS A 76 3.53 1.98 11.95
CA HIS A 76 4.55 2.73 11.22
C HIS A 76 4.06 4.09 10.69
N CYS A 77 2.76 4.28 10.50
CA CYS A 77 2.18 5.51 9.96
C CYS A 77 1.34 6.29 10.96
N GLY A 78 1.08 5.73 12.14
CA GLY A 78 0.18 6.32 13.13
C GLY A 78 -1.27 5.93 12.90
N ALA A 79 -2.18 6.55 13.65
CA ALA A 79 -3.60 6.20 13.61
C ALA A 79 -4.21 6.40 12.22
N ALA A 80 -5.19 5.56 11.89
CA ALA A 80 -5.94 5.66 10.64
C ALA A 80 -6.66 7.00 10.56
N LEU A 81 -6.74 7.55 9.34
CA LEU A 81 -7.44 8.80 9.05
C LEU A 81 -8.86 8.51 8.57
N PRO A 82 -9.78 9.47 8.72
CA PRO A 82 -11.09 9.35 8.07
C PRO A 82 -10.93 9.24 6.57
N LEU A 83 -11.81 8.46 5.92
CA LEU A 83 -11.78 8.31 4.46
C LEU A 83 -11.92 9.66 3.74
N THR A 84 -12.68 10.60 4.34
CA THR A 84 -12.86 11.95 3.79
C THR A 84 -11.55 12.74 3.72
N ASP A 85 -10.52 12.33 4.47
CA ASP A 85 -9.22 12.99 4.47
C ASP A 85 -8.22 12.37 3.48
N LEU A 86 -8.65 11.40 2.68
CA LEU A 86 -7.80 10.74 1.70
C LEU A 86 -7.25 11.74 0.68
N ARG A 87 -5.93 11.75 0.55
CA ARG A 87 -5.23 12.63 -0.39
C ARG A 87 -4.10 11.87 -1.10
N PRO A 88 -3.64 12.37 -2.27
CA PRO A 88 -2.50 11.75 -2.95
C PRO A 88 -1.30 11.56 -2.04
N GLY A 89 -0.65 10.41 -2.14
CA GLY A 89 0.48 10.03 -1.29
C GLY A 89 0.07 9.24 -0.06
N ASP A 90 -1.22 9.16 0.26
CA ASP A 90 -1.66 8.36 1.40
C ASP A 90 -1.65 6.87 1.07
N LEU A 91 -1.37 6.07 2.10
CA LEU A 91 -1.46 4.61 2.03
C LEU A 91 -2.90 4.19 2.21
N ILE A 92 -3.41 3.38 1.30
CA ILE A 92 -4.75 2.81 1.38
C ILE A 92 -4.62 1.32 1.63
N VAL A 93 -5.34 0.83 2.65
CA VAL A 93 -5.41 -0.59 2.97
C VAL A 93 -6.82 -1.07 2.66
N PHE A 94 -6.92 -2.19 1.96
CA PHE A 94 -8.19 -2.75 1.48
C PHE A 94 -8.45 -4.13 2.08
N ARG A 95 -9.74 -4.46 2.24
CA ARG A 95 -10.19 -5.83 2.47
C ARG A 95 -11.06 -6.27 1.28
N TRP A 96 -10.98 -7.54 0.91
CA TRP A 96 -11.73 -8.02 -0.25
C TRP A 96 -13.23 -8.06 -0.01
N ARG A 97 -13.64 -8.33 1.24
CA ARG A 97 -15.05 -8.31 1.64
C ARG A 97 -15.16 -8.13 3.16
N ASP A 98 -16.38 -7.76 3.60
CA ASP A 98 -16.66 -7.60 5.02
C ASP A 98 -16.41 -8.89 5.77
N GLY A 99 -15.92 -8.78 7.00
CA GLY A 99 -15.62 -9.93 7.84
C GLY A 99 -14.27 -10.59 7.56
N MET A 100 -13.59 -10.22 6.48
CA MET A 100 -12.25 -10.72 6.20
C MET A 100 -11.19 -9.70 6.66
N ALA A 101 -10.03 -10.21 7.08
CA ALA A 101 -8.90 -9.35 7.38
C ALA A 101 -8.42 -8.63 6.12
N ALA A 102 -7.93 -7.40 6.29
CA ALA A 102 -7.37 -6.63 5.19
C ALA A 102 -6.08 -7.29 4.69
N LYS A 103 -5.90 -7.36 3.38
CA LYS A 103 -4.73 -8.02 2.78
C LYS A 103 -4.20 -7.34 1.53
N HIS A 104 -4.72 -6.18 1.16
CA HIS A 104 -4.28 -5.47 -0.03
C HIS A 104 -3.96 -4.03 0.32
N ALA A 105 -3.01 -3.42 -0.37
CA ALA A 105 -2.60 -2.05 -0.11
C ALA A 105 -2.20 -1.36 -1.40
N GLY A 106 -2.29 -0.03 -1.39
CA GLY A 106 -1.88 0.80 -2.50
C GLY A 106 -1.60 2.21 -2.03
N ILE A 107 -1.21 3.07 -2.96
CA ILE A 107 -0.88 4.46 -2.68
C ILE A 107 -1.77 5.34 -3.54
N ALA A 108 -2.48 6.26 -2.90
CA ALA A 108 -3.36 7.20 -3.58
C ALA A 108 -2.58 8.13 -4.49
N THR A 109 -3.14 8.42 -5.67
CA THR A 109 -2.58 9.35 -6.64
C THR A 109 -3.62 10.39 -7.04
N PRO A 110 -3.21 11.50 -7.69
CA PRO A 110 -4.16 12.53 -8.10
C PRO A 110 -5.25 11.99 -9.04
N GLY A 111 -6.44 12.58 -8.97
CA GLY A 111 -7.55 12.23 -9.85
C GLY A 111 -8.30 11.00 -9.41
N ASP A 112 -8.40 10.74 -8.11
CA ASP A 112 -9.09 9.57 -7.55
C ASP A 112 -8.57 8.26 -8.16
N ARG A 113 -7.26 8.11 -8.14
CA ARG A 113 -6.56 6.93 -8.65
C ARG A 113 -5.66 6.38 -7.56
N PHE A 114 -5.13 5.19 -7.77
CA PHE A 114 -4.16 4.60 -6.83
C PHE A 114 -3.24 3.62 -7.55
N ILE A 115 -2.04 3.48 -6.99
CA ILE A 115 -1.02 2.54 -7.48
C ILE A 115 -1.00 1.34 -6.56
N HIS A 116 -1.07 0.15 -7.14
CA HIS A 116 -1.07 -1.10 -6.38
C HIS A 116 -0.48 -2.24 -7.20
N ALA A 117 0.01 -3.27 -6.51
CA ALA A 117 0.46 -4.50 -7.14
C ALA A 117 -0.77 -5.41 -7.33
N TYR A 118 -1.26 -5.48 -8.56
CA TYR A 118 -2.46 -6.26 -8.88
C TYR A 118 -2.08 -7.71 -9.13
N GLU A 119 -2.71 -8.62 -8.39
CA GLU A 119 -2.41 -10.06 -8.47
C GLU A 119 -2.57 -10.58 -9.90
N GLN A 120 -1.65 -11.47 -10.32
CA GLN A 120 -1.60 -12.06 -11.66
C GLN A 120 -1.33 -11.04 -12.80
N ALA A 121 -0.91 -9.85 -12.45
CA ALA A 121 -0.59 -8.80 -13.42
C ALA A 121 0.72 -8.13 -13.03
N ALA A 122 0.64 -6.86 -12.65
CA ALA A 122 1.80 -6.04 -12.34
C ALA A 122 1.40 -4.89 -11.44
N VAL A 123 2.35 -4.09 -11.05
CA VAL A 123 2.06 -2.79 -10.43
C VAL A 123 1.47 -1.90 -11.52
N LEU A 124 0.31 -1.34 -11.22
CA LEU A 124 -0.40 -0.44 -12.14
C LEU A 124 -1.15 0.64 -11.38
N GLU A 125 -1.56 1.66 -12.10
CA GLU A 125 -2.35 2.74 -11.54
C GLU A 125 -3.80 2.57 -12.02
N SER A 126 -4.72 2.43 -11.06
CA SER A 126 -6.13 2.14 -11.33
C SER A 126 -7.01 3.27 -10.84
N PRO A 127 -8.18 3.52 -11.47
CA PRO A 127 -9.15 4.45 -10.91
C PRO A 127 -9.75 3.88 -9.63
N LEU A 128 -9.93 4.75 -8.64
CA LEU A 128 -10.53 4.38 -7.35
C LEU A 128 -12.05 4.42 -7.47
N VAL A 129 -12.59 3.52 -8.28
CA VAL A 129 -14.03 3.40 -8.55
C VAL A 129 -14.78 2.93 -7.29
N PRO A 130 -16.13 3.07 -7.25
CA PRO A 130 -16.91 2.69 -6.07
C PRO A 130 -16.65 1.27 -5.58
N ALA A 131 -16.41 0.31 -6.45
CA ALA A 131 -16.11 -1.06 -6.06
C ALA A 131 -14.83 -1.16 -5.22
N TRP A 132 -13.81 -0.35 -5.56
CA TRP A 132 -12.59 -0.27 -4.75
C TRP A 132 -12.81 0.53 -3.47
N ARG A 133 -13.51 1.67 -3.57
CA ARG A 133 -13.78 2.52 -2.39
C ARG A 133 -14.49 1.76 -1.29
N ARG A 134 -15.44 0.91 -1.64
CA ARG A 134 -16.17 0.10 -0.66
C ARG A 134 -15.29 -0.90 0.07
N ARG A 135 -14.13 -1.23 -0.48
CA ARG A 135 -13.17 -2.16 0.11
C ARG A 135 -12.12 -1.50 0.98
N ILE A 136 -12.12 -0.19 1.09
CA ILE A 136 -11.14 0.52 1.91
C ILE A 136 -11.37 0.18 3.39
N ALA A 137 -10.34 -0.38 4.01
CA ALA A 137 -10.33 -0.74 5.42
C ALA A 137 -9.66 0.33 6.28
N GLY A 138 -8.75 1.10 5.71
CA GLY A 138 -8.07 2.17 6.41
C GLY A 138 -7.26 3.05 5.50
N VAL A 139 -7.10 4.30 5.91
CA VAL A 139 -6.26 5.29 5.24
C VAL A 139 -5.19 5.73 6.21
N PHE A 140 -3.93 5.76 5.76
CA PHE A 140 -2.79 6.10 6.60
C PHE A 140 -1.90 7.09 5.86
N ARG A 141 -1.08 7.81 6.62
CA ARG A 141 -0.21 8.85 6.06
C ARG A 141 1.24 8.56 6.43
N PHE A 142 2.12 8.57 5.44
CA PHE A 142 3.55 8.45 5.68
C PHE A 142 4.04 9.65 6.49
N THR A 143 4.93 9.41 7.44
CA THR A 143 5.48 10.47 8.27
C THR A 143 6.62 11.16 7.52
N GLU A 144 6.51 12.46 7.37
CA GLU A 144 7.57 13.26 6.77
C GLU A 144 8.70 13.43 7.77
N THR A 145 9.94 13.09 7.34
CA THR A 145 11.13 13.25 8.17
C THR A 145 12.06 14.29 7.54
N PHE A 146 12.76 14.97 8.40
CA PHE A 146 13.67 16.06 7.98
C PHE A 146 15.12 15.69 8.22
#